data_4b8cb03e79d5badf91eb9884cef7354f
#
_entry.id   4b8cb03e79d5badf91eb9884cef7354f
#
_cell.length_a   1.000
_cell.length_b   1.000
_cell.length_c   1.000
_cell.angle_alpha   90.00
_cell.angle_beta   90.00
_cell.angle_gamma   90.00
#
_symmetry.space_group_name_H-M   'P 1'
#
loop_
_entity.id
_entity.type
_entity.pdbx_description
1 polymer ?
#
loop_
_entity_poly.entity_id
_entity_poly.type
_entity_poly.pdbx_seq_one_letter_code
_entity_poly.pdbx_strand_id
1 'polypeptide(L)'
;MDSPQQNAISEPEVIGGFPESPAPDTANDEAPSAPRTPRVKAWILGGLGGVVAASVVWGSVLYALGLPGAPDTVDYRIADQLCDKALLPGLSTRFAKGTDWTSSVTKHTAMDTADCFGGLQASGKDLHRARLKLSVVLHKQTDLTAEFEATRAGTRKRFAAGGGEGKTDVHRVPGLADHAYLVTNELGDGFHWMQLNVLDGGAEFTLELTVMARGDVSAPPTPKELEPLLIKDMKDVMSSLSESG
;
A
#
# COMPACT_ATOMS: atom_id res chain seq x y z
N MET A 1 41.68 27.68 -15.93
CA MET A 1 41.85 26.85 -14.70
C MET A 1 40.99 27.50 -13.64
N ASP A 2 39.71 27.20 -13.62
CA ASP A 2 38.77 27.77 -12.65
C ASP A 2 38.26 26.61 -11.80
N SER A 3 38.46 26.78 -10.48
CA SER A 3 38.04 25.81 -9.47
C SER A 3 36.53 25.87 -9.25
N PRO A 4 35.83 24.75 -9.06
CA PRO A 4 34.41 24.78 -8.72
C PRO A 4 34.22 25.16 -7.26
N GLN A 5 33.34 26.15 -7.03
CA GLN A 5 32.86 26.54 -5.70
C GLN A 5 32.05 25.41 -5.05
N GLN A 6 32.49 25.00 -3.89
CA GLN A 6 31.72 24.14 -2.99
C GLN A 6 30.56 24.93 -2.38
N ASN A 7 29.34 24.56 -2.74
CA ASN A 7 28.13 25.01 -2.07
C ASN A 7 28.10 24.38 -0.65
N ALA A 8 28.26 25.21 0.37
CA ALA A 8 28.05 24.86 1.76
C ALA A 8 26.56 24.52 1.98
N ILE A 9 26.30 23.31 2.41
CA ILE A 9 24.99 22.85 2.86
C ILE A 9 24.76 23.50 4.24
N SER A 10 23.76 24.36 4.35
CA SER A 10 23.33 24.96 5.61
C SER A 10 22.73 23.87 6.50
N GLU A 11 23.23 23.75 7.73
CA GLU A 11 22.66 22.92 8.78
C GLU A 11 21.22 23.35 9.10
N PRO A 12 20.29 22.42 9.36
CA PRO A 12 18.93 22.78 9.78
C PRO A 12 18.97 23.34 11.20
N GLU A 13 18.36 24.51 11.38
CA GLU A 13 18.12 25.12 12.69
C GLU A 13 17.25 24.19 13.54
N VAL A 14 17.81 23.78 14.67
CA VAL A 14 17.07 23.07 15.73
C VAL A 14 16.17 24.08 16.44
N ILE A 15 14.88 24.05 16.14
CA ILE A 15 13.86 24.80 16.89
C ILE A 15 13.74 24.14 18.27
N GLY A 16 14.42 24.74 19.22
CA GLY A 16 14.37 24.36 20.62
C GLY A 16 13.09 24.84 21.29
N GLY A 17 12.73 24.11 22.36
CA GLY A 17 11.90 24.67 23.43
C GLY A 17 10.59 23.93 23.63
N PHE A 18 10.65 22.78 24.32
CA PHE A 18 9.48 22.33 25.09
C PHE A 18 9.36 23.21 26.34
N PRO A 19 8.16 23.70 26.71
CA PRO A 19 7.99 24.45 27.94
C PRO A 19 8.18 23.50 29.15
N GLU A 20 9.06 23.94 30.03
CA GLU A 20 9.36 23.30 31.32
C GLU A 20 8.13 23.36 32.22
N SER A 21 7.69 22.18 32.67
CA SER A 21 6.58 22.06 33.64
C SER A 21 6.99 22.67 34.98
N PRO A 22 6.13 23.50 35.61
CA PRO A 22 6.43 24.03 36.92
C PRO A 22 6.44 22.96 37.99
N ALA A 23 7.45 22.98 38.83
CA ALA A 23 7.60 22.11 40.00
C ALA A 23 6.45 22.35 41.00
N PRO A 24 5.96 21.32 41.68
CA PRO A 24 4.95 21.51 42.73
C PRO A 24 5.58 22.13 43.98
N ASP A 25 4.99 23.21 44.42
CA ASP A 25 5.30 23.87 45.71
C ASP A 25 5.02 22.93 46.88
N THR A 26 6.02 22.70 47.66
CA THR A 26 5.90 22.00 48.98
C THR A 26 5.35 22.97 49.99
N ALA A 27 4.04 22.94 50.21
CA ALA A 27 3.42 23.55 51.40
C ALA A 27 3.39 22.50 52.53
N ASN A 28 4.25 22.73 53.53
CA ASN A 28 4.15 22.10 54.83
C ASN A 28 2.98 22.72 55.55
N ASP A 29 1.91 21.98 55.77
CA ASP A 29 0.92 22.26 56.80
C ASP A 29 0.71 21.01 57.65
N GLU A 30 1.17 21.14 58.89
CA GLU A 30 1.01 20.25 60.00
C GLU A 30 -0.42 20.39 60.54
N ALA A 31 -1.28 19.36 60.37
CA ALA A 31 -2.60 19.30 60.95
C ALA A 31 -2.82 17.94 61.68
N PRO A 32 -3.60 17.93 62.77
CA PRO A 32 -3.53 16.92 63.84
C PRO A 32 -4.14 15.57 63.44
N SER A 33 -3.52 14.52 63.96
CA SER A 33 -3.84 13.10 63.76
C SER A 33 -5.22 12.72 64.26
N ALA A 34 -6.13 12.35 63.34
CA ALA A 34 -7.38 11.64 63.64
C ALA A 34 -7.20 10.12 63.40
N PRO A 35 -7.97 9.26 64.08
CA PRO A 35 -7.73 7.80 64.16
C PRO A 35 -7.99 7.12 62.81
N ARG A 36 -7.00 6.34 62.37
CA ARG A 36 -7.01 5.54 61.15
C ARG A 36 -7.93 4.34 61.23
N THR A 37 -9.08 4.37 60.57
CA THR A 37 -9.83 3.16 60.25
C THR A 37 -9.31 2.57 58.93
N PRO A 38 -9.21 1.23 58.79
CA PRO A 38 -8.64 0.58 57.61
C PRO A 38 -9.65 0.56 56.44
N ARG A 39 -9.69 1.64 55.65
CA ARG A 39 -10.53 1.74 54.43
C ARG A 39 -9.85 1.30 53.16
N VAL A 40 -8.65 0.67 53.22
CA VAL A 40 -7.86 0.32 52.04
C VAL A 40 -8.48 -0.78 51.17
N LYS A 41 -9.30 -1.67 51.76
CA LYS A 41 -9.90 -2.80 51.00
C LYS A 41 -11.03 -2.38 50.04
N ALA A 42 -11.73 -1.29 50.31
CA ALA A 42 -12.85 -0.85 49.46
C ALA A 42 -12.38 -0.19 48.16
N TRP A 43 -11.21 0.45 48.14
CA TRP A 43 -10.67 1.10 46.93
C TRP A 43 -10.12 0.12 45.91
N ILE A 44 -9.57 -1.01 46.36
CA ILE A 44 -9.00 -2.03 45.45
C ILE A 44 -10.15 -2.76 44.73
N LEU A 45 -11.25 -3.05 45.38
CA LEU A 45 -12.42 -3.67 44.77
C LEU A 45 -13.16 -2.74 43.81
N GLY A 46 -13.22 -1.42 44.12
CA GLY A 46 -13.81 -0.41 43.23
C GLY A 46 -12.97 -0.15 41.97
N GLY A 47 -11.63 -0.14 42.09
CA GLY A 47 -10.71 0.06 40.99
C GLY A 47 -10.74 -1.08 39.97
N LEU A 48 -10.69 -2.33 40.40
CA LEU A 48 -10.77 -3.50 39.53
C LEU A 48 -12.13 -3.62 38.83
N GLY A 49 -13.23 -3.37 39.54
CA GLY A 49 -14.57 -3.37 38.94
C GLY A 49 -14.75 -2.28 37.89
N GLY A 50 -14.16 -1.09 38.11
CA GLY A 50 -14.22 0.02 37.17
C GLY A 50 -13.47 -0.24 35.84
N VAL A 51 -12.29 -0.87 35.91
CA VAL A 51 -11.51 -1.20 34.72
C VAL A 51 -12.23 -2.26 33.86
N VAL A 52 -12.79 -3.29 34.45
CA VAL A 52 -13.53 -4.33 33.72
C VAL A 52 -14.80 -3.74 33.11
N ALA A 53 -15.57 -2.93 33.84
CA ALA A 53 -16.76 -2.29 33.30
C ALA A 53 -16.43 -1.31 32.15
N ALA A 54 -15.38 -0.51 32.28
CA ALA A 54 -14.93 0.39 31.21
C ALA A 54 -14.49 -0.40 29.96
N SER A 55 -13.77 -1.50 30.13
CA SER A 55 -13.32 -2.34 29.01
C SER A 55 -14.50 -2.97 28.25
N VAL A 56 -15.53 -3.43 28.97
CA VAL A 56 -16.74 -3.99 28.35
C VAL A 56 -17.54 -2.91 27.63
N VAL A 57 -17.68 -1.73 28.23
CA VAL A 57 -18.38 -0.60 27.58
C VAL A 57 -17.65 -0.14 26.31
N TRP A 58 -16.33 0.05 26.41
CA TRP A 58 -15.53 0.44 25.24
C TRP A 58 -15.53 -0.65 24.16
N GLY A 59 -15.38 -1.91 24.54
CA GLY A 59 -15.48 -3.03 23.58
C GLY A 59 -16.83 -3.08 22.88
N SER A 60 -17.92 -2.87 23.62
CA SER A 60 -19.29 -2.84 23.05
C SER A 60 -19.51 -1.62 22.15
N VAL A 61 -18.97 -0.46 22.51
CA VAL A 61 -19.04 0.76 21.70
C VAL A 61 -18.25 0.59 20.41
N LEU A 62 -17.03 0.04 20.48
CA LEU A 62 -16.22 -0.24 19.30
C LEU A 62 -16.91 -1.24 18.37
N TYR A 63 -17.50 -2.30 18.93
CA TYR A 63 -18.28 -3.28 18.18
C TYR A 63 -19.55 -2.66 17.56
N ALA A 64 -20.30 -1.83 18.32
CA ALA A 64 -21.52 -1.18 17.85
C ALA A 64 -21.26 -0.07 16.82
N LEU A 65 -20.09 0.58 16.87
CA LEU A 65 -19.65 1.56 15.87
C LEU A 65 -19.14 0.91 14.58
N GLY A 66 -19.13 -0.45 14.52
CA GLY A 66 -18.66 -1.15 13.34
C GLY A 66 -17.21 -0.82 13.01
N LEU A 67 -16.38 -0.54 14.05
CA LEU A 67 -14.95 -0.40 13.78
C LEU A 67 -14.47 -1.74 13.21
N PRO A 68 -13.91 -1.72 12.01
CA PRO A 68 -13.54 -2.93 11.31
C PRO A 68 -12.59 -3.75 12.20
N GLY A 69 -12.92 -5.03 12.36
CA GLY A 69 -11.97 -6.02 12.89
C GLY A 69 -10.73 -6.08 11.99
N ALA A 70 -9.78 -6.94 12.33
CA ALA A 70 -8.69 -7.22 11.41
C ALA A 70 -9.29 -7.60 10.04
N PRO A 71 -8.80 -7.04 8.94
CA PRO A 71 -9.33 -7.33 7.62
C PRO A 71 -9.15 -8.80 7.30
N ASP A 72 -10.15 -9.38 6.67
CA ASP A 72 -10.06 -10.74 6.12
C ASP A 72 -9.14 -10.68 4.90
N THR A 73 -8.04 -11.43 4.92
CA THR A 73 -7.13 -11.51 3.77
C THR A 73 -7.60 -12.50 2.70
N VAL A 74 -8.84 -12.98 2.79
CA VAL A 74 -9.47 -13.88 1.79
C VAL A 74 -8.59 -15.12 1.50
N ASP A 75 -7.96 -15.68 2.54
CA ASP A 75 -7.02 -16.81 2.46
C ASP A 75 -5.78 -16.61 1.58
N TYR A 76 -5.50 -15.38 1.14
CA TYR A 76 -4.27 -15.07 0.40
C TYR A 76 -3.02 -15.28 1.26
N ARG A 77 -1.97 -15.80 0.63
CA ARG A 77 -0.66 -16.03 1.25
C ARG A 77 0.45 -15.40 0.43
N ILE A 78 1.38 -14.78 1.14
CA ILE A 78 2.60 -14.26 0.50
C ILE A 78 3.48 -15.43 0.03
N ALA A 79 3.81 -15.43 -1.26
CA ALA A 79 4.77 -16.35 -1.83
C ALA A 79 6.20 -15.82 -1.69
N ASP A 80 7.13 -16.63 -1.18
CA ASP A 80 8.53 -16.24 -1.03
C ASP A 80 9.20 -15.97 -2.40
N GLN A 81 8.69 -16.59 -3.47
CA GLN A 81 9.11 -16.38 -4.85
C GLN A 81 7.91 -15.91 -5.68
N LEU A 82 7.49 -14.66 -5.48
CA LEU A 82 6.32 -14.10 -6.17
C LEU A 82 6.46 -14.14 -7.70
N CYS A 83 7.69 -13.95 -8.23
CA CYS A 83 7.94 -14.00 -9.67
C CYS A 83 7.67 -15.37 -10.30
N ASP A 84 7.77 -16.46 -9.53
CA ASP A 84 7.45 -17.81 -10.02
C ASP A 84 5.94 -18.05 -10.09
N LYS A 85 5.18 -17.36 -9.23
CA LYS A 85 3.70 -17.36 -9.26
C LYS A 85 3.14 -16.46 -10.35
N ALA A 86 3.87 -15.42 -10.75
CA ALA A 86 3.50 -14.50 -11.81
C ALA A 86 3.80 -15.09 -13.20
N LEU A 87 2.99 -16.06 -13.63
CA LEU A 87 3.14 -16.73 -14.95
C LEU A 87 2.82 -15.78 -16.10
N LEU A 88 1.94 -14.81 -15.91
CA LEU A 88 1.56 -13.76 -16.87
C LEU A 88 1.12 -14.30 -18.23
N PRO A 89 0.19 -15.28 -18.30
CA PRO A 89 -0.21 -15.90 -19.56
C PRO A 89 -0.90 -14.94 -20.54
N GLY A 90 -1.47 -13.85 -20.03
CA GLY A 90 -2.03 -12.78 -20.85
C GLY A 90 -0.93 -12.01 -21.57
N LEU A 91 -0.02 -11.41 -20.80
CA LEU A 91 1.09 -10.63 -21.36
C LEU A 91 2.06 -11.48 -22.17
N SER A 92 2.22 -12.77 -21.85
CA SER A 92 3.08 -13.68 -22.62
C SER A 92 2.64 -13.89 -24.06
N THR A 93 1.42 -13.51 -24.41
CA THR A 93 0.97 -13.50 -25.82
C THR A 93 1.61 -12.38 -26.66
N ARG A 94 2.12 -11.35 -26.00
CA ARG A 94 2.73 -10.18 -26.62
C ARG A 94 4.21 -9.98 -26.26
N PHE A 95 4.62 -10.46 -25.09
CA PHE A 95 5.95 -10.28 -24.55
C PHE A 95 6.54 -11.60 -24.06
N ALA A 96 7.80 -11.85 -24.35
CA ALA A 96 8.55 -12.92 -23.71
C ALA A 96 9.08 -12.44 -22.35
N LYS A 97 9.04 -13.32 -21.35
CA LYS A 97 9.62 -13.07 -20.03
C LYS A 97 11.15 -12.99 -20.17
N GLY A 98 11.75 -11.90 -19.70
CA GLY A 98 13.21 -11.76 -19.64
C GLY A 98 13.83 -12.63 -18.54
N THR A 99 15.14 -12.53 -18.38
CA THR A 99 15.92 -13.33 -17.37
C THR A 99 16.21 -12.60 -16.10
N ASP A 100 15.94 -11.30 -16.01
CA ASP A 100 16.29 -10.37 -14.94
C ASP A 100 15.15 -10.16 -13.92
N TRP A 101 14.47 -11.26 -13.56
CA TRP A 101 13.38 -11.21 -12.60
C TRP A 101 13.89 -11.32 -11.16
N THR A 102 13.38 -10.45 -10.30
CA THR A 102 13.76 -10.39 -8.89
C THR A 102 12.53 -10.37 -8.01
N SER A 103 12.51 -11.24 -6.99
CA SER A 103 11.50 -11.24 -5.93
C SER A 103 12.08 -10.69 -4.63
N SER A 104 11.26 -9.98 -3.87
CA SER A 104 11.55 -9.60 -2.48
C SER A 104 10.34 -9.85 -1.61
N VAL A 105 10.56 -10.23 -0.34
CA VAL A 105 9.50 -10.47 0.65
C VAL A 105 9.88 -9.82 1.95
N THR A 106 8.90 -9.15 2.58
CA THR A 106 9.03 -8.61 3.93
C THR A 106 7.82 -9.07 4.74
N LYS A 107 8.07 -9.65 5.92
CA LYS A 107 7.01 -10.08 6.86
C LYS A 107 7.06 -9.22 8.12
N HIS A 108 5.90 -8.67 8.49
CA HIS A 108 5.75 -7.81 9.66
C HIS A 108 4.44 -8.13 10.39
N THR A 109 4.33 -7.72 11.65
CA THR A 109 3.12 -7.94 12.47
C THR A 109 1.89 -7.22 11.91
N ALA A 110 2.07 -6.08 11.25
CA ALA A 110 0.98 -5.28 10.69
C ALA A 110 0.64 -5.62 9.24
N MET A 111 1.64 -6.05 8.44
CA MET A 111 1.46 -6.38 7.03
C MET A 111 2.58 -7.29 6.53
N ASP A 112 2.28 -8.14 5.55
CA ASP A 112 3.29 -8.83 4.75
C ASP A 112 3.30 -8.25 3.35
N THR A 113 4.49 -8.12 2.75
CA THR A 113 4.65 -7.62 1.39
C THR A 113 5.48 -8.58 0.55
N ALA A 114 5.12 -8.73 -0.71
CA ALA A 114 5.95 -9.38 -1.71
C ALA A 114 5.97 -8.55 -2.98
N ASP A 115 7.14 -8.40 -3.56
CA ASP A 115 7.33 -7.73 -4.83
C ASP A 115 8.00 -8.65 -5.83
N CYS A 116 7.60 -8.52 -7.08
CA CYS A 116 8.23 -9.13 -8.24
C CYS A 116 8.48 -8.07 -9.29
N PHE A 117 9.68 -7.97 -9.78
CA PHE A 117 10.08 -7.00 -10.78
C PHE A 117 10.91 -7.65 -11.86
N GLY A 118 10.64 -7.30 -13.13
CA GLY A 118 11.42 -7.85 -14.23
C GLY A 118 11.17 -7.19 -15.58
N GLY A 119 12.04 -7.50 -16.53
CA GLY A 119 11.93 -7.08 -17.91
C GLY A 119 11.07 -8.03 -18.74
N LEU A 120 10.32 -7.45 -19.66
CA LEU A 120 9.59 -8.13 -20.71
C LEU A 120 10.13 -7.69 -22.07
N GLN A 121 10.26 -8.62 -22.99
CA GLN A 121 10.74 -8.36 -24.36
C GLN A 121 9.63 -8.64 -25.35
N ALA A 122 9.44 -7.78 -26.33
CA ALA A 122 8.48 -8.05 -27.39
C ALA A 122 8.80 -9.35 -28.11
N SER A 123 7.77 -10.11 -28.44
CA SER A 123 7.91 -11.34 -29.21
C SER A 123 8.09 -11.01 -30.68
N GLY A 124 9.06 -11.65 -31.35
CA GLY A 124 9.29 -11.50 -32.78
C GLY A 124 10.25 -10.35 -33.16
N LYS A 125 9.92 -9.63 -34.24
CA LYS A 125 10.76 -8.54 -34.78
C LYS A 125 10.53 -7.19 -34.12
N ASP A 126 9.52 -7.09 -33.25
CA ASP A 126 9.18 -5.86 -32.56
C ASP A 126 10.23 -5.58 -31.48
N LEU A 127 10.74 -4.35 -31.47
CA LEU A 127 11.82 -3.94 -30.56
C LEU A 127 11.29 -3.22 -29.31
N HIS A 128 10.02 -3.48 -28.91
CA HIS A 128 9.48 -2.89 -27.69
C HIS A 128 10.09 -3.54 -26.46
N ARG A 129 10.36 -2.73 -25.48
CA ARG A 129 10.73 -3.17 -24.14
C ARG A 129 9.59 -2.84 -23.18
N ALA A 130 9.30 -3.78 -22.32
CA ALA A 130 8.40 -3.50 -21.22
C ALA A 130 9.07 -3.86 -19.89
N ARG A 131 8.64 -3.20 -18.83
CA ARG A 131 8.99 -3.52 -17.46
C ARG A 131 7.70 -3.80 -16.71
N LEU A 132 7.75 -4.80 -15.87
CA LEU A 132 6.62 -5.17 -15.04
C LEU A 132 7.05 -5.15 -13.58
N LYS A 133 6.17 -4.60 -12.74
CA LYS A 133 6.23 -4.72 -11.30
C LYS A 133 4.90 -5.28 -10.81
N LEU A 134 4.96 -6.37 -10.05
CA LEU A 134 3.85 -6.91 -9.30
C LEU A 134 4.15 -6.73 -7.82
N SER A 135 3.24 -6.12 -7.08
CA SER A 135 3.32 -5.97 -5.63
C SER A 135 2.08 -6.59 -4.99
N VAL A 136 2.27 -7.30 -3.91
CA VAL A 136 1.19 -7.89 -3.10
C VAL A 136 1.43 -7.48 -1.65
N VAL A 137 0.40 -6.90 -1.02
CA VAL A 137 0.43 -6.48 0.39
C VAL A 137 -0.75 -7.11 1.11
N LEU A 138 -0.48 -7.88 2.17
CA LEU A 138 -1.51 -8.43 3.05
C LEU A 138 -1.57 -7.58 4.32
N HIS A 139 -2.65 -6.83 4.50
CA HIS A 139 -2.90 -5.99 5.66
C HIS A 139 -3.55 -6.83 6.77
N LYS A 140 -2.91 -6.89 7.94
CA LYS A 140 -3.33 -7.75 9.06
C LYS A 140 -4.12 -7.01 10.13
N GLN A 141 -4.09 -5.68 10.13
CA GLN A 141 -4.63 -4.87 11.23
C GLN A 141 -5.58 -3.76 10.78
N THR A 142 -5.55 -3.34 9.52
CA THR A 142 -6.27 -2.15 9.04
C THR A 142 -7.08 -2.47 7.80
N ASP A 143 -8.37 -2.13 7.82
CA ASP A 143 -9.20 -2.10 6.62
C ASP A 143 -8.81 -0.88 5.78
N LEU A 144 -8.43 -1.12 4.53
CA LEU A 144 -7.95 -0.11 3.60
C LEU A 144 -9.00 0.39 2.61
N THR A 145 -10.23 -0.07 2.67
CA THR A 145 -11.26 0.26 1.67
C THR A 145 -11.39 1.76 1.44
N ALA A 146 -11.48 2.54 2.53
CA ALA A 146 -11.60 4.00 2.45
C ALA A 146 -10.35 4.67 1.88
N GLU A 147 -9.15 4.19 2.26
CA GLU A 147 -7.87 4.70 1.77
C GLU A 147 -7.66 4.35 0.29
N PHE A 148 -7.99 3.14 -0.12
CA PHE A 148 -7.92 2.69 -1.50
C PHE A 148 -8.79 3.55 -2.43
N GLU A 149 -10.03 3.83 -2.04
CA GLU A 149 -10.94 4.70 -2.80
C GLU A 149 -10.47 6.17 -2.80
N ALA A 150 -9.93 6.65 -1.69
CA ALA A 150 -9.36 8.00 -1.62
C ALA A 150 -8.12 8.13 -2.52
N THR A 151 -7.26 7.11 -2.56
CA THR A 151 -6.08 7.04 -3.43
C THR A 151 -6.48 7.07 -4.89
N ARG A 152 -7.50 6.30 -5.30
CA ARG A 152 -8.05 6.34 -6.66
C ARG A 152 -8.53 7.74 -7.03
N ALA A 153 -9.31 8.38 -6.15
CA ALA A 153 -9.82 9.72 -6.39
C ALA A 153 -8.69 10.77 -6.45
N GLY A 154 -7.69 10.64 -5.60
CA GLY A 154 -6.49 11.50 -5.56
C GLY A 154 -5.63 11.33 -6.81
N THR A 155 -5.44 10.12 -7.29
CA THR A 155 -4.71 9.81 -8.52
C THR A 155 -5.37 10.50 -9.71
N ARG A 156 -6.68 10.34 -9.88
CA ARG A 156 -7.43 11.03 -10.94
C ARG A 156 -7.26 12.55 -10.90
N LYS A 157 -7.30 13.16 -9.70
CA LYS A 157 -7.12 14.61 -9.54
C LYS A 157 -5.70 15.06 -9.89
N ARG A 158 -4.68 14.31 -9.46
CA ARG A 158 -3.28 14.64 -9.74
C ARG A 158 -3.00 14.68 -11.24
N PHE A 159 -3.44 13.69 -11.97
CA PHE A 159 -3.24 13.62 -13.41
C PHE A 159 -4.08 14.68 -14.15
N ALA A 160 -5.30 14.97 -13.70
CA ALA A 160 -6.12 16.03 -14.29
C ALA A 160 -5.51 17.43 -14.07
N ALA A 161 -4.81 17.67 -12.97
CA ALA A 161 -4.17 18.95 -12.65
C ALA A 161 -2.76 19.10 -13.25
N GLY A 162 -2.11 18.00 -13.61
CA GLY A 162 -0.68 17.99 -13.94
C GLY A 162 -0.29 18.51 -15.30
N GLY A 163 -1.21 18.90 -16.18
CA GLY A 163 -0.90 19.56 -17.45
C GLY A 163 0.15 18.87 -18.35
N GLY A 164 0.50 17.60 -18.05
CA GLY A 164 1.48 16.84 -18.81
C GLY A 164 0.98 16.54 -20.22
N GLU A 165 1.89 16.45 -21.18
CA GLU A 165 1.61 16.15 -22.60
C GLU A 165 1.02 14.73 -22.83
N GLY A 166 0.60 14.03 -21.77
CA GLY A 166 0.07 12.67 -21.80
C GLY A 166 -1.43 12.60 -21.63
N LYS A 167 -2.03 11.59 -22.24
CA LYS A 167 -3.43 11.23 -22.01
C LYS A 167 -3.50 10.23 -20.86
N THR A 168 -4.08 10.67 -19.73
CA THR A 168 -4.30 9.81 -18.56
C THR A 168 -5.77 9.45 -18.43
N ASP A 169 -6.06 8.19 -18.16
CA ASP A 169 -7.37 7.70 -17.77
C ASP A 169 -7.30 6.94 -16.44
N VAL A 170 -8.36 7.05 -15.65
CA VAL A 170 -8.53 6.32 -14.39
C VAL A 170 -9.96 5.82 -14.31
N HIS A 171 -10.15 4.52 -14.46
CA HIS A 171 -11.49 3.92 -14.41
C HIS A 171 -11.54 2.67 -13.53
N ARG A 172 -12.74 2.34 -13.08
CA ARG A 172 -12.99 1.11 -12.32
C ARG A 172 -12.96 -0.10 -13.25
N VAL A 173 -12.48 -1.22 -12.72
CA VAL A 173 -12.48 -2.53 -13.40
C VAL A 173 -13.53 -3.42 -12.71
N PRO A 174 -14.75 -3.49 -13.23
CA PRO A 174 -15.81 -4.28 -12.61
C PRO A 174 -15.54 -5.78 -12.72
N GLY A 175 -15.93 -6.54 -11.69
CA GLY A 175 -15.80 -8.01 -11.67
C GLY A 175 -14.37 -8.51 -11.45
N LEU A 176 -13.51 -7.65 -10.92
CA LEU A 176 -12.20 -8.01 -10.43
C LEU A 176 -12.13 -7.63 -8.94
N ALA A 177 -12.35 -8.61 -8.06
CA ALA A 177 -12.39 -8.47 -6.60
C ALA A 177 -13.42 -7.44 -6.07
N ASP A 178 -13.28 -7.02 -4.81
CA ASP A 178 -14.17 -6.04 -4.17
C ASP A 178 -14.01 -4.65 -4.77
N HIS A 179 -12.75 -4.22 -4.94
CA HIS A 179 -12.40 -2.93 -5.52
C HIS A 179 -11.25 -3.08 -6.50
N ALA A 180 -11.42 -2.55 -7.71
CA ALA A 180 -10.34 -2.48 -8.68
C ALA A 180 -10.43 -1.22 -9.53
N TYR A 181 -9.26 -0.67 -9.87
CA TYR A 181 -9.15 0.42 -10.84
C TYR A 181 -7.88 0.32 -11.66
N LEU A 182 -7.98 0.74 -12.91
CA LEU A 182 -6.85 0.86 -13.83
C LEU A 182 -6.52 2.33 -14.03
N VAL A 183 -5.24 2.63 -13.97
CA VAL A 183 -4.66 3.91 -14.38
C VAL A 183 -3.87 3.66 -15.66
N THR A 184 -4.11 4.45 -16.68
CA THR A 184 -3.33 4.44 -17.92
C THR A 184 -2.78 5.82 -18.19
N ASN A 185 -1.55 5.90 -18.67
CA ASN A 185 -0.93 7.13 -19.07
C ASN A 185 -0.16 6.94 -20.38
N GLU A 186 -0.55 7.68 -21.41
CA GLU A 186 0.11 7.72 -22.72
C GLU A 186 0.93 9.00 -22.82
N LEU A 187 2.24 8.92 -22.64
CA LEU A 187 3.14 10.08 -22.56
C LEU A 187 3.70 10.54 -23.92
N GLY A 188 3.15 10.05 -25.02
CA GLY A 188 3.70 10.30 -26.37
C GLY A 188 4.88 9.39 -26.69
N ASP A 189 5.47 9.52 -27.88
CA ASP A 189 6.65 8.80 -28.38
C ASP A 189 6.67 7.29 -28.13
N GLY A 190 5.48 6.67 -28.04
CA GLY A 190 5.34 5.23 -27.79
C GLY A 190 5.68 4.81 -26.35
N PHE A 191 5.58 5.71 -25.38
CA PHE A 191 5.68 5.39 -23.96
C PHE A 191 4.27 5.26 -23.37
N HIS A 192 4.00 4.09 -22.81
CA HIS A 192 2.76 3.81 -22.09
C HIS A 192 3.09 3.30 -20.69
N TRP A 193 2.39 3.86 -19.69
CA TRP A 193 2.43 3.37 -18.32
C TRP A 193 1.02 2.99 -17.89
N MET A 194 0.88 1.81 -17.30
CA MET A 194 -0.39 1.27 -16.83
C MET A 194 -0.21 0.71 -15.42
N GLN A 195 -1.20 0.94 -14.56
CA GLN A 195 -1.20 0.39 -13.21
C GLN A 195 -2.59 -0.12 -12.86
N LEU A 196 -2.72 -1.43 -12.69
CA LEU A 196 -3.92 -2.10 -12.20
C LEU A 196 -3.78 -2.30 -10.69
N ASN A 197 -4.71 -1.70 -9.94
CA ASN A 197 -4.78 -1.79 -8.49
C ASN A 197 -6.04 -2.55 -8.11
N VAL A 198 -5.90 -3.50 -7.21
CA VAL A 198 -6.97 -4.38 -6.73
C VAL A 198 -6.90 -4.48 -5.23
N LEU A 199 -8.05 -4.34 -4.58
CA LEU A 199 -8.23 -4.63 -3.16
C LEU A 199 -9.30 -5.71 -3.03
N ASP A 200 -8.96 -6.80 -2.34
CA ASP A 200 -9.82 -7.94 -2.05
C ASP A 200 -9.70 -8.29 -0.57
N GLY A 201 -10.71 -7.91 0.22
CA GLY A 201 -10.60 -7.91 1.67
C GLY A 201 -9.40 -7.11 2.17
N GLY A 202 -8.49 -7.76 2.90
CA GLY A 202 -7.23 -7.17 3.39
C GLY A 202 -6.04 -7.34 2.46
N ALA A 203 -6.22 -7.86 1.25
CA ALA A 203 -5.16 -8.08 0.28
C ALA A 203 -5.16 -6.99 -0.80
N GLU A 204 -4.05 -6.28 -0.95
CA GLU A 204 -3.85 -5.29 -2.01
C GLU A 204 -2.87 -5.82 -3.05
N PHE A 205 -3.26 -5.74 -4.32
CA PHE A 205 -2.45 -6.15 -5.46
C PHE A 205 -2.23 -4.96 -6.37
N THR A 206 -1.00 -4.76 -6.80
CA THR A 206 -0.64 -3.75 -7.81
C THR A 206 0.15 -4.41 -8.92
N LEU A 207 -0.34 -4.31 -10.15
CA LEU A 207 0.36 -4.75 -11.35
C LEU A 207 0.65 -3.54 -12.22
N GLU A 208 1.92 -3.15 -12.29
CA GLU A 208 2.39 -2.02 -13.07
C GLU A 208 3.12 -2.51 -14.32
N LEU A 209 2.76 -1.97 -15.47
CA LEU A 209 3.38 -2.23 -16.76
C LEU A 209 3.83 -0.92 -17.40
N THR A 210 5.10 -0.82 -17.69
CA THR A 210 5.68 0.27 -18.51
C THR A 210 6.11 -0.29 -19.84
N VAL A 211 5.60 0.25 -20.94
CA VAL A 211 5.98 -0.13 -22.30
C VAL A 211 6.68 1.04 -22.99
N MET A 212 7.80 0.76 -23.62
CA MET A 212 8.60 1.76 -24.34
C MET A 212 8.88 1.29 -25.76
N ALA A 213 8.56 2.12 -26.74
CA ALA A 213 9.04 1.90 -28.10
C ALA A 213 10.57 2.07 -28.16
N ARG A 214 11.22 1.31 -29.01
CA ARG A 214 12.64 1.47 -29.31
C ARG A 214 12.84 1.77 -30.78
N GLY A 215 13.14 3.03 -31.09
CA GLY A 215 13.36 3.47 -32.45
C GLY A 215 12.07 3.54 -33.29
N ASP A 216 12.22 3.68 -34.59
CA ASP A 216 11.12 3.97 -35.54
C ASP A 216 10.40 2.71 -36.06
N VAL A 217 10.44 1.58 -35.33
CA VAL A 217 10.17 0.27 -35.93
C VAL A 217 8.70 -0.13 -35.94
N SER A 218 7.95 0.10 -34.89
CA SER A 218 6.48 -0.12 -34.84
C SER A 218 5.89 0.56 -33.63
N ALA A 219 4.62 0.95 -33.70
CA ALA A 219 3.92 1.50 -32.54
C ALA A 219 3.77 0.39 -31.47
N PRO A 220 4.05 0.68 -30.18
CA PRO A 220 3.84 -0.29 -29.12
C PRO A 220 2.36 -0.63 -28.97
N PRO A 221 2.03 -1.79 -28.36
CA PRO A 221 0.64 -2.12 -28.04
C PRO A 221 -0.01 -1.01 -27.21
N THR A 222 -1.21 -0.62 -27.59
CA THR A 222 -1.95 0.44 -26.91
C THR A 222 -2.44 -0.01 -25.53
N PRO A 223 -2.71 0.92 -24.59
CA PRO A 223 -3.32 0.58 -23.30
C PRO A 223 -4.61 -0.22 -23.46
N LYS A 224 -5.43 0.08 -24.45
CA LYS A 224 -6.67 -0.65 -24.74
C LYS A 224 -6.45 -2.12 -25.12
N GLU A 225 -5.37 -2.43 -25.80
CA GLU A 225 -5.00 -3.81 -26.16
C GLU A 225 -4.38 -4.56 -24.96
N LEU A 226 -3.70 -3.84 -24.06
CA LEU A 226 -3.00 -4.42 -22.91
C LEU A 226 -3.92 -4.61 -21.70
N GLU A 227 -4.94 -3.79 -21.53
CA GLU A 227 -5.88 -3.85 -20.39
C GLU A 227 -6.47 -5.26 -20.16
N PRO A 228 -7.07 -5.95 -21.13
CA PRO A 228 -7.62 -7.28 -20.91
C PRO A 228 -6.56 -8.32 -20.55
N LEU A 229 -5.32 -8.13 -20.99
CA LEU A 229 -4.20 -9.01 -20.66
C LEU A 229 -3.76 -8.81 -19.19
N LEU A 230 -3.67 -7.55 -18.75
CA LEU A 230 -3.38 -7.23 -17.35
C LEU A 230 -4.44 -7.76 -16.40
N ILE A 231 -5.73 -7.60 -16.74
CA ILE A 231 -6.84 -8.11 -15.94
C ILE A 231 -6.78 -9.63 -15.85
N LYS A 232 -6.49 -10.32 -16.97
CA LYS A 232 -6.34 -11.76 -16.96
C LYS A 232 -5.18 -12.21 -16.07
N ASP A 233 -4.02 -11.59 -16.22
CA ASP A 233 -2.82 -11.92 -15.45
C ASP A 233 -3.01 -11.65 -13.96
N MET A 234 -3.70 -10.56 -13.59
CA MET A 234 -4.04 -10.28 -12.20
C MET A 234 -4.93 -11.37 -11.60
N LYS A 235 -5.96 -11.83 -12.32
CA LYS A 235 -6.83 -12.94 -11.88
C LYS A 235 -6.02 -14.21 -11.65
N ASP A 236 -5.12 -14.54 -12.56
CA ASP A 236 -4.29 -15.74 -12.46
C ASP A 236 -3.32 -15.65 -11.25
N VAL A 237 -2.74 -14.46 -11.00
CA VAL A 237 -1.91 -14.22 -9.80
C VAL A 237 -2.72 -14.36 -8.52
N MET A 238 -3.88 -13.71 -8.42
CA MET A 238 -4.76 -13.80 -7.25
C MET A 238 -5.14 -15.25 -6.97
N SER A 239 -5.58 -15.98 -7.98
CA SER A 239 -5.89 -17.43 -7.86
C SER A 239 -4.69 -18.23 -7.38
N SER A 240 -3.50 -18.01 -7.94
CA SER A 240 -2.29 -18.75 -7.55
C SER A 240 -1.83 -18.51 -6.10
N LEU A 241 -2.23 -17.37 -5.51
CA LEU A 241 -1.89 -17.03 -4.14
C LEU A 241 -2.97 -17.44 -3.13
N SER A 242 -4.22 -17.61 -3.55
CA SER A 242 -5.30 -18.16 -2.72
C SER A 242 -5.24 -19.68 -2.62
N GLU A 243 -4.83 -20.41 -3.66
CA GLU A 243 -4.77 -21.87 -3.73
C GLU A 243 -3.52 -22.47 -3.05
N SER A 244 -2.54 -21.65 -2.65
CA SER A 244 -1.25 -22.12 -2.13
C SER A 244 -1.28 -22.53 -0.63
N GLY A 245 -2.47 -22.91 -0.13
CA GLY A 245 -2.73 -23.36 1.22
C GLY A 245 -2.66 -24.88 1.43
#